data_41208637148cf6f7ac18884b0bc75c5f
#
_entry.id   41208637148cf6f7ac18884b0bc75c5f
#
_cell.length_a   1.000
_cell.length_b   1.000
_cell.length_c   1.000
_cell.angle_alpha   90.00
_cell.angle_beta   90.00
_cell.angle_gamma   90.00
#
_symmetry.space_group_name_H-M   'P 1'
#
loop_
_entity.id
_entity.type
_entity.pdbx_description
1 polymer ?
#
loop_
_entity_poly.entity_id
_entity_poly.type
_entity_poly.pdbx_seq_one_letter_code
_entity_poly.pdbx_strand_id
1 'polypeptide(L)'
;PGTGKTFITKKLGRLFGDAVLVPHALLVGDTVVQLYDPLIHKLHPDGGAQDSLSLETGLDPRYVVCERPVVVSGGELTTDMLDIQYDPSTRLYQAPLQLKANNGIFILDDLGRQKVAPDQIFNRWIVPMEERVDYLTVGTGQHFWVPFDVVLIFSTTLNPLHLADEAFLRRIGYKIHFDHLTPLEYE
;
A
#
# COMPACT_ATOMS: atom_id res chain seq x y z
N PRO A 1 -6.93 -21.75 -11.09
CA PRO A 1 -7.75 -20.58 -10.94
C PRO A 1 -8.80 -20.88 -9.88
N GLY A 2 -8.98 -20.04 -8.89
CA GLY A 2 -10.04 -20.23 -7.89
C GLY A 2 -9.63 -20.80 -6.53
N THR A 3 -8.35 -20.79 -6.17
CA THR A 3 -7.88 -21.22 -4.83
C THR A 3 -8.17 -20.19 -3.72
N GLY A 4 -8.92 -19.10 -3.99
CA GLY A 4 -9.29 -18.12 -2.96
C GLY A 4 -8.17 -17.19 -2.50
N LYS A 5 -6.98 -17.18 -3.11
CA LYS A 5 -5.83 -16.35 -2.71
C LYS A 5 -6.21 -14.88 -2.55
N THR A 6 -6.75 -14.27 -3.57
CA THR A 6 -7.18 -12.86 -3.56
C THR A 6 -8.25 -12.59 -2.49
N PHE A 7 -9.15 -13.54 -2.24
CA PHE A 7 -10.17 -13.40 -1.21
C PHE A 7 -9.55 -13.40 0.19
N ILE A 8 -8.62 -14.33 0.45
CA ILE A 8 -7.92 -14.44 1.74
C ILE A 8 -7.08 -13.18 1.98
N THR A 9 -6.31 -12.73 0.99
CA THR A 9 -5.47 -11.53 1.14
C THR A 9 -6.28 -10.28 1.45
N LYS A 10 -7.44 -10.10 0.80
CA LYS A 10 -8.37 -9.00 1.12
C LYS A 10 -9.01 -9.13 2.50
N LYS A 11 -9.24 -10.35 2.99
CA LYS A 11 -9.76 -10.60 4.34
C LYS A 11 -8.73 -10.28 5.43
N LEU A 12 -7.43 -10.45 5.17
CA LEU A 12 -6.39 -10.12 6.13
C LEU A 12 -6.45 -8.65 6.57
N GLY A 13 -6.81 -7.74 5.68
CA GLY A 13 -6.99 -6.32 6.03
C GLY A 13 -8.01 -6.06 7.14
N ARG A 14 -9.02 -6.93 7.27
CA ARG A 14 -10.05 -6.81 8.31
C ARG A 14 -9.62 -7.35 9.68
N LEU A 15 -8.50 -8.05 9.76
CA LEU A 15 -7.95 -8.56 11.03
C LEU A 15 -7.24 -7.46 11.82
N PHE A 16 -6.88 -6.37 11.17
CA PHE A 16 -6.28 -5.21 11.80
C PHE A 16 -7.39 -4.21 12.18
N GLY A 17 -8.02 -4.43 13.33
CA GLY A 17 -9.18 -3.67 13.78
C GLY A 17 -8.89 -2.26 14.30
N ASP A 18 -7.62 -1.84 14.36
CA ASP A 18 -7.24 -0.56 14.93
C ASP A 18 -7.42 0.59 13.93
N ALA A 19 -7.79 1.77 14.45
CA ALA A 19 -7.78 3.00 13.70
C ALA A 19 -6.35 3.51 13.48
N VAL A 20 -6.15 4.23 12.37
CA VAL A 20 -4.90 4.94 12.06
C VAL A 20 -5.18 6.40 11.79
N LEU A 21 -4.22 7.27 12.12
CA LEU A 21 -4.26 8.68 11.75
C LEU A 21 -3.56 8.87 10.41
N VAL A 22 -4.29 9.37 9.43
CA VAL A 22 -3.78 9.67 8.10
C VAL A 22 -3.73 11.19 7.92
N PRO A 23 -2.56 11.81 7.70
CA PRO A 23 -2.51 13.23 7.40
C PRO A 23 -3.13 13.52 6.03
N HIS A 24 -3.81 14.65 5.89
CA HIS A 24 -4.36 15.08 4.60
C HIS A 24 -3.26 15.23 3.54
N ALA A 25 -2.14 15.81 3.94
CA ALA A 25 -1.01 16.05 3.06
C ALA A 25 0.31 16.13 3.85
N LEU A 26 1.40 15.97 3.15
CA LEU A 26 2.77 16.21 3.62
C LEU A 26 3.30 17.49 2.99
N LEU A 27 4.05 18.27 3.75
CA LEU A 27 4.79 19.41 3.24
C LEU A 27 6.27 19.04 3.10
N VAL A 28 6.77 19.05 1.88
CA VAL A 28 8.17 18.75 1.55
C VAL A 28 8.80 19.99 0.95
N GLY A 29 9.56 20.72 1.76
CA GLY A 29 9.96 22.08 1.42
C GLY A 29 8.75 22.97 1.20
N ASP A 30 8.61 23.50 -0.02
CA ASP A 30 7.44 24.32 -0.43
C ASP A 30 6.41 23.50 -1.24
N THR A 31 6.57 22.19 -1.30
CA THR A 31 5.73 21.31 -2.11
C THR A 31 4.73 20.55 -1.24
N VAL A 32 3.45 20.64 -1.59
CA VAL A 32 2.38 19.87 -0.93
C VAL A 32 2.17 18.56 -1.67
N VAL A 33 2.29 17.45 -0.92
CA VAL A 33 2.03 16.10 -1.40
C VAL A 33 0.77 15.58 -0.73
N GLN A 34 -0.31 15.41 -1.48
CA GLN A 34 -1.57 14.87 -0.96
C GLN A 34 -1.41 13.39 -0.62
N LEU A 35 -1.74 13.02 0.63
CA LEU A 35 -1.66 11.65 1.12
C LEU A 35 -3.03 11.03 1.30
N TYR A 36 -3.95 11.72 1.98
CA TYR A 36 -5.30 11.22 2.17
C TYR A 36 -6.02 11.05 0.83
N ASP A 37 -6.54 9.84 0.61
CA ASP A 37 -7.29 9.45 -0.58
C ASP A 37 -8.55 8.71 -0.14
N PRO A 38 -9.76 9.26 -0.34
CA PRO A 38 -11.02 8.65 0.13
C PRO A 38 -11.34 7.32 -0.55
N LEU A 39 -10.69 6.99 -1.68
CA LEU A 39 -10.84 5.67 -2.33
C LEU A 39 -10.06 4.57 -1.60
N ILE A 40 -9.01 4.94 -0.89
CA ILE A 40 -8.12 4.04 -0.14
C ILE A 40 -8.41 4.12 1.35
N HIS A 41 -8.46 5.35 1.90
CA HIS A 41 -8.57 5.62 3.33
C HIS A 41 -10.05 5.76 3.72
N LYS A 42 -10.62 4.67 4.22
CA LYS A 42 -12.00 4.67 4.72
C LYS A 42 -12.04 5.28 6.11
N LEU A 43 -13.01 6.14 6.35
CA LEU A 43 -13.23 6.72 7.67
C LEU A 43 -13.51 5.61 8.69
N HIS A 44 -12.86 5.68 9.84
CA HIS A 44 -13.17 4.79 10.95
C HIS A 44 -14.53 5.17 11.54
N PRO A 45 -15.40 4.20 11.90
CA PRO A 45 -16.73 4.49 12.43
C PRO A 45 -16.73 5.44 13.65
N ASP A 46 -15.77 5.27 14.54
CA ASP A 46 -15.60 6.12 15.71
C ASP A 46 -14.95 7.48 15.40
N GLY A 47 -14.36 7.62 14.21
CA GLY A 47 -13.75 8.88 13.73
C GLY A 47 -14.70 9.81 12.99
N GLY A 48 -15.94 9.35 12.72
CA GLY A 48 -16.93 10.07 11.93
C GLY A 48 -17.61 11.27 12.60
N ALA A 49 -17.21 11.62 13.81
CA ALA A 49 -17.70 12.81 14.52
C ALA A 49 -17.05 14.14 14.03
N GLN A 50 -16.38 14.13 12.88
CA GLN A 50 -15.73 15.34 12.34
C GLN A 50 -16.71 16.35 11.70
N ASP A 51 -17.99 16.02 11.60
CA ASP A 51 -18.98 16.91 10.93
C ASP A 51 -19.56 18.02 11.82
N SER A 52 -19.18 18.10 13.06
CA SER A 52 -19.61 19.19 13.92
C SER A 52 -18.48 19.64 14.82
N LEU A 53 -17.84 20.79 14.48
CA LEU A 53 -17.15 21.70 15.43
C LEU A 53 -16.48 20.99 16.64
N SER A 54 -15.85 19.84 16.43
CA SER A 54 -15.33 19.04 17.52
C SER A 54 -13.96 19.51 17.99
N LEU A 55 -13.92 20.74 18.47
CA LEU A 55 -12.94 21.19 19.45
C LEU A 55 -12.93 20.30 20.72
N GLU A 56 -13.95 19.45 20.86
CA GLU A 56 -14.12 18.55 22.01
C GLU A 56 -13.35 17.24 21.93
N THR A 57 -12.96 16.76 20.74
CA THR A 57 -12.25 15.47 20.60
C THR A 57 -10.73 15.58 20.74
N GLY A 58 -10.17 16.79 20.77
CA GLY A 58 -8.72 17.00 20.88
C GLY A 58 -7.89 16.46 19.70
N LEU A 59 -8.52 16.00 18.62
CA LEU A 59 -7.83 15.53 17.42
C LEU A 59 -7.39 16.71 16.56
N ASP A 60 -6.14 16.64 16.09
CA ASP A 60 -5.59 17.63 15.19
C ASP A 60 -6.31 17.55 13.82
N PRO A 61 -6.93 18.65 13.32
CA PRO A 61 -7.69 18.64 12.06
C PRO A 61 -6.84 18.37 10.81
N ARG A 62 -5.51 18.34 10.95
CA ARG A 62 -4.61 17.92 9.85
C ARG A 62 -4.65 16.43 9.58
N TYR A 63 -5.28 15.63 10.44
CA TYR A 63 -5.35 14.17 10.33
C TYR A 63 -6.79 13.70 10.22
N VAL A 64 -6.96 12.58 9.55
CA VAL A 64 -8.22 11.85 9.44
C VAL A 64 -8.08 10.52 10.17
N VAL A 65 -9.08 10.15 10.96
CA VAL A 65 -9.13 8.83 11.61
C VAL A 65 -9.70 7.83 10.61
N CYS A 66 -8.89 6.89 10.19
CA CYS A 66 -9.23 5.91 9.16
C CYS A 66 -9.12 4.47 9.66
N GLU A 67 -9.83 3.57 9.02
CA GLU A 67 -9.49 2.14 9.07
C GLU A 67 -8.08 1.94 8.49
N ARG A 68 -7.38 0.88 8.90
CA ARG A 68 -6.07 0.58 8.30
C ARG A 68 -6.23 0.38 6.79
N PRO A 69 -5.42 1.08 5.97
CA PRO A 69 -5.57 1.04 4.53
C PRO A 69 -5.22 -0.33 3.96
N VAL A 70 -6.00 -0.78 2.99
CA VAL A 70 -5.72 -1.97 2.21
C VAL A 70 -5.69 -1.58 0.74
N VAL A 71 -4.49 -1.46 0.21
CA VAL A 71 -4.26 -1.16 -1.21
C VAL A 71 -4.10 -2.47 -1.96
N VAL A 72 -4.84 -2.63 -3.04
CA VAL A 72 -4.72 -3.79 -3.93
C VAL A 72 -4.38 -3.28 -5.32
N SER A 73 -3.30 -3.77 -5.89
CA SER A 73 -2.94 -3.50 -7.27
C SER A 73 -2.65 -4.81 -8.00
N GLY A 74 -3.10 -4.91 -9.23
CA GLY A 74 -2.94 -6.07 -10.10
C GLY A 74 -2.11 -5.76 -11.33
N GLY A 75 -2.59 -6.22 -12.50
CA GLY A 75 -1.92 -6.06 -13.79
C GLY A 75 -1.77 -4.61 -14.27
N GLU A 76 -2.53 -3.68 -13.70
CA GLU A 76 -2.47 -2.25 -14.02
C GLU A 76 -1.25 -1.54 -13.44
N LEU A 77 -0.56 -2.11 -12.45
CA LEU A 77 0.56 -1.47 -11.77
C LEU A 77 1.64 -1.02 -12.75
N THR A 78 2.07 0.23 -12.60
CA THR A 78 3.21 0.81 -13.29
C THR A 78 4.22 1.35 -12.28
N THR A 79 5.47 1.58 -12.70
CA THR A 79 6.51 2.19 -11.84
C THR A 79 6.11 3.57 -11.37
N ASP A 80 5.44 4.34 -12.21
CA ASP A 80 5.00 5.70 -11.87
C ASP A 80 4.03 5.73 -10.69
N MET A 81 3.21 4.69 -10.51
CA MET A 81 2.31 4.57 -9.35
C MET A 81 3.05 4.35 -8.03
N LEU A 82 4.33 3.98 -8.11
CA LEU A 82 5.22 3.79 -6.96
C LEU A 82 6.09 5.02 -6.66
N ASP A 83 5.93 6.10 -7.42
CA ASP A 83 6.61 7.38 -7.21
C ASP A 83 5.61 8.52 -7.09
N ILE A 84 6.09 9.69 -6.61
CA ILE A 84 5.23 10.87 -6.47
C ILE A 84 4.86 11.39 -7.85
N GLN A 85 3.57 11.58 -8.08
CA GLN A 85 3.02 12.05 -9.33
C GLN A 85 2.43 13.45 -9.19
N TYR A 86 2.68 14.32 -10.17
CA TYR A 86 2.00 15.61 -10.26
C TYR A 86 0.65 15.45 -10.95
N ASP A 87 -0.42 15.87 -10.30
CA ASP A 87 -1.77 15.91 -10.86
C ASP A 87 -2.08 17.33 -11.37
N PRO A 88 -2.16 17.53 -12.70
CA PRO A 88 -2.44 18.85 -13.27
C PRO A 88 -3.84 19.39 -12.95
N SER A 89 -4.80 18.50 -12.64
CA SER A 89 -6.19 18.88 -12.37
C SER A 89 -6.35 19.53 -11.01
N THR A 90 -5.67 18.98 -9.99
CA THR A 90 -5.66 19.51 -8.63
C THR A 90 -4.50 20.46 -8.38
N ARG A 91 -3.49 20.47 -9.24
CA ARG A 91 -2.20 21.16 -9.09
C ARG A 91 -1.43 20.75 -7.84
N LEU A 92 -1.64 19.53 -7.39
CA LEU A 92 -0.97 18.94 -6.23
C LEU A 92 -0.16 17.73 -6.65
N TYR A 93 0.84 17.42 -5.86
CA TYR A 93 1.52 16.14 -5.96
C TYR A 93 0.72 15.08 -5.21
N GLN A 94 0.67 13.86 -5.76
CA GLN A 94 -0.01 12.70 -5.18
C GLN A 94 1.02 11.74 -4.59
N ALA A 95 0.75 11.27 -3.39
CA ALA A 95 1.56 10.24 -2.76
C ALA A 95 1.46 8.91 -3.53
N PRO A 96 2.55 8.13 -3.62
CA PRO A 96 2.52 6.81 -4.25
C PRO A 96 1.71 5.80 -3.44
N LEU A 97 1.33 4.71 -4.09
CA LEU A 97 0.43 3.69 -3.51
C LEU A 97 0.97 3.09 -2.21
N GLN A 98 2.27 2.79 -2.13
CA GLN A 98 2.87 2.24 -0.91
C GLN A 98 2.86 3.23 0.26
N LEU A 99 3.00 4.53 -0.01
CA LEU A 99 2.89 5.55 1.03
C LEU A 99 1.43 5.70 1.51
N LYS A 100 0.46 5.62 0.60
CA LYS A 100 -0.97 5.57 0.96
C LYS A 100 -1.33 4.29 1.72
N ALA A 101 -0.59 3.18 1.54
CA ALA A 101 -0.77 1.93 2.27
C ALA A 101 -0.07 1.90 3.64
N ASN A 102 0.61 2.96 4.03
CA ASN A 102 1.42 2.98 5.26
C ASN A 102 0.55 2.72 6.50
N ASN A 103 1.09 2.01 7.47
CA ASN A 103 0.37 1.43 8.62
C ASN A 103 -0.74 0.43 8.25
N GLY A 104 -0.72 -0.10 7.03
CA GLY A 104 -1.70 -1.03 6.52
C GLY A 104 -1.09 -2.11 5.63
N ILE A 105 -1.82 -2.50 4.60
CA ILE A 105 -1.46 -3.62 3.72
C ILE A 105 -1.41 -3.14 2.28
N PHE A 106 -0.36 -3.54 1.56
CA PHE A 106 -0.29 -3.42 0.11
C PHE A 106 -0.24 -4.82 -0.52
N ILE A 107 -1.25 -5.14 -1.29
CA ILE A 107 -1.41 -6.43 -1.97
C ILE A 107 -1.07 -6.24 -3.44
N LEU A 108 -0.03 -6.94 -3.90
CA LEU A 108 0.26 -7.08 -5.32
C LEU A 108 -0.30 -8.40 -5.82
N ASP A 109 -1.46 -8.31 -6.47
CA ASP A 109 -2.18 -9.48 -6.97
C ASP A 109 -1.73 -9.85 -8.38
N ASP A 110 -1.78 -11.14 -8.71
CA ASP A 110 -1.33 -11.70 -9.99
C ASP A 110 0.10 -11.27 -10.38
N LEU A 111 1.03 -11.31 -9.41
CA LEU A 111 2.44 -10.97 -9.62
C LEU A 111 3.03 -11.72 -10.82
N GLY A 112 3.68 -10.97 -11.70
CA GLY A 112 4.20 -11.44 -12.98
C GLY A 112 3.28 -11.20 -14.18
N ARG A 113 2.10 -10.57 -13.95
CA ARG A 113 1.18 -10.15 -15.01
C ARG A 113 1.03 -8.63 -15.13
N GLN A 114 1.84 -7.88 -14.37
CA GLN A 114 1.89 -6.42 -14.45
C GLN A 114 2.47 -5.98 -15.79
N LYS A 115 2.20 -4.72 -16.16
CA LYS A 115 2.85 -4.06 -17.29
C LYS A 115 4.34 -3.83 -17.08
N VAL A 116 4.75 -3.80 -15.82
CA VAL A 116 6.13 -3.64 -15.35
C VAL A 116 6.73 -5.01 -15.10
N ALA A 117 7.98 -5.20 -15.48
CA ALA A 117 8.69 -6.45 -15.20
C ALA A 117 8.85 -6.64 -13.67
N PRO A 118 8.69 -7.85 -13.14
CA PRO A 118 8.73 -8.11 -11.70
C PRO A 118 10.01 -7.64 -11.02
N ASP A 119 11.15 -7.77 -11.67
CA ASP A 119 12.46 -7.32 -11.19
C ASP A 119 12.50 -5.80 -10.92
N GLN A 120 11.84 -4.98 -11.73
CA GLN A 120 11.77 -3.54 -11.51
C GLN A 120 10.98 -3.20 -10.23
N ILE A 121 9.87 -3.92 -10.00
CA ILE A 121 9.07 -3.76 -8.78
C ILE A 121 9.90 -4.19 -7.57
N PHE A 122 10.56 -5.33 -7.66
CA PHE A 122 11.37 -5.87 -6.57
C PHE A 122 12.53 -4.95 -6.22
N ASN A 123 13.27 -4.48 -7.22
CA ASN A 123 14.38 -3.55 -7.03
C ASN A 123 13.93 -2.25 -6.36
N ARG A 124 12.72 -1.77 -6.68
CA ARG A 124 12.15 -0.57 -6.05
C ARG A 124 11.90 -0.77 -4.55
N TRP A 125 11.59 -2.01 -4.12
CA TRP A 125 11.20 -2.29 -2.73
C TRP A 125 12.26 -3.00 -1.89
N ILE A 126 13.41 -3.36 -2.45
CA ILE A 126 14.50 -4.00 -1.67
C ILE A 126 14.86 -3.15 -0.45
N VAL A 127 15.18 -1.86 -0.66
CA VAL A 127 15.57 -0.95 0.40
C VAL A 127 14.42 -0.70 1.39
N PRO A 128 13.20 -0.34 0.96
CA PRO A 128 12.08 -0.19 1.88
C PRO A 128 11.78 -1.43 2.73
N MET A 129 11.87 -2.63 2.18
CA MET A 129 11.64 -3.86 2.93
C MET A 129 12.75 -4.14 3.97
N GLU A 130 13.97 -3.72 3.71
CA GLU A 130 15.14 -3.98 4.55
C GLU A 130 15.31 -2.90 5.62
N GLU A 131 15.27 -1.63 5.23
CA GLU A 131 15.55 -0.49 6.11
C GLU A 131 14.28 0.11 6.76
N ARG A 132 13.08 -0.33 6.33
CA ARG A 132 11.81 0.24 6.78
C ARG A 132 11.67 1.74 6.48
N VAL A 133 12.33 2.17 5.42
CA VAL A 133 12.32 3.57 4.96
C VAL A 133 12.17 3.59 3.44
N ASP A 134 11.31 4.44 2.93
CA ASP A 134 11.19 4.71 1.49
C ASP A 134 11.75 6.08 1.15
N TYR A 135 12.56 6.14 0.10
CA TYR A 135 13.16 7.37 -0.42
C TYR A 135 12.37 7.83 -1.63
N LEU A 136 11.84 9.04 -1.54
CA LEU A 136 10.96 9.64 -2.54
C LEU A 136 11.55 10.95 -3.06
N THR A 137 11.13 11.35 -4.25
CA THR A 137 11.54 12.60 -4.88
C THR A 137 10.32 13.34 -5.39
N VAL A 138 10.18 14.61 -5.02
CA VAL A 138 9.16 15.49 -5.62
C VAL A 138 9.66 16.07 -6.94
N GLY A 139 8.75 16.51 -7.80
CA GLY A 139 9.07 17.01 -9.13
C GLY A 139 10.04 18.20 -9.17
N THR A 140 10.24 18.89 -8.06
CA THR A 140 11.26 19.94 -7.88
C THR A 140 12.69 19.39 -7.72
N GLY A 141 12.86 18.04 -7.68
CA GLY A 141 14.13 17.39 -7.45
C GLY A 141 14.51 17.25 -5.97
N GLN A 142 13.68 17.69 -5.05
CA GLN A 142 13.94 17.53 -3.62
C GLN A 142 13.69 16.09 -3.19
N HIS A 143 14.70 15.48 -2.53
CA HIS A 143 14.61 14.13 -1.95
C HIS A 143 14.18 14.21 -0.50
N PHE A 144 13.39 13.23 -0.08
CA PHE A 144 13.02 13.04 1.32
C PHE A 144 12.76 11.55 1.59
N TRP A 145 12.67 11.19 2.84
CA TRP A 145 12.39 9.83 3.26
C TRP A 145 11.12 9.79 4.12
N VAL A 146 10.46 8.65 4.08
CA VAL A 146 9.27 8.36 4.89
C VAL A 146 9.39 6.98 5.53
N PRO A 147 8.80 6.73 6.70
CA PRO A 147 8.69 5.39 7.23
C PRO A 147 7.98 4.46 6.25
N PHE A 148 8.40 3.20 6.19
CA PHE A 148 7.78 2.16 5.38
C PHE A 148 7.19 1.07 6.28
N ASP A 149 6.05 1.39 6.92
CA ASP A 149 5.33 0.48 7.82
C ASP A 149 4.17 -0.19 7.06
N VAL A 150 4.53 -0.93 6.02
CA VAL A 150 3.57 -1.62 5.14
C VAL A 150 3.77 -3.13 5.24
N VAL A 151 2.67 -3.86 5.37
CA VAL A 151 2.66 -5.31 5.16
C VAL A 151 2.51 -5.57 3.66
N LEU A 152 3.59 -6.01 3.02
CA LEU A 152 3.55 -6.38 1.61
C LEU A 152 3.08 -7.82 1.44
N ILE A 153 2.10 -8.02 0.56
CA ILE A 153 1.59 -9.34 0.19
C ILE A 153 1.69 -9.50 -1.32
N PHE A 154 2.43 -10.51 -1.74
CA PHE A 154 2.57 -10.88 -3.15
C PHE A 154 1.75 -12.14 -3.43
N SER A 155 0.78 -12.06 -4.34
CA SER A 155 -0.01 -13.18 -4.80
C SER A 155 0.36 -13.53 -6.23
N THR A 156 0.64 -14.80 -6.51
CA THR A 156 0.99 -15.25 -7.85
C THR A 156 0.50 -16.65 -8.13
N THR A 157 0.26 -16.97 -9.39
CA THR A 157 0.03 -18.33 -9.89
C THR A 157 1.28 -18.92 -10.55
N LEU A 158 2.34 -18.12 -10.68
CA LEU A 158 3.60 -18.51 -11.27
C LEU A 158 4.54 -19.06 -10.19
N ASN A 159 5.57 -19.80 -10.62
CA ASN A 159 6.60 -20.25 -9.69
C ASN A 159 7.43 -19.04 -9.22
N PRO A 160 7.49 -18.75 -7.90
CA PRO A 160 8.23 -17.60 -7.36
C PRO A 160 9.71 -17.57 -7.77
N LEU A 161 10.35 -18.72 -8.00
CA LEU A 161 11.74 -18.83 -8.43
C LEU A 161 11.97 -18.31 -9.87
N HIS A 162 10.90 -18.20 -10.65
CA HIS A 162 10.97 -17.63 -12.00
C HIS A 162 10.66 -16.12 -12.02
N LEU A 163 10.16 -15.58 -10.92
CA LEU A 163 9.73 -14.18 -10.80
C LEU A 163 10.74 -13.31 -10.10
N ALA A 164 11.45 -13.85 -9.13
CA ALA A 164 12.34 -13.12 -8.27
C ALA A 164 13.65 -13.87 -8.03
N ASP A 165 14.72 -13.12 -7.88
CA ASP A 165 16.00 -13.68 -7.48
C ASP A 165 15.98 -14.14 -6.01
N GLU A 166 17.00 -14.90 -5.64
CA GLU A 166 17.12 -15.44 -4.28
C GLU A 166 17.28 -14.31 -3.24
N ALA A 167 17.91 -13.22 -3.62
CA ALA A 167 18.13 -12.07 -2.72
C ALA A 167 16.80 -11.42 -2.32
N PHE A 168 15.88 -11.24 -3.25
CA PHE A 168 14.54 -10.74 -2.95
C PHE A 168 13.72 -11.77 -2.17
N LEU A 169 13.74 -13.03 -2.58
CA LEU A 169 12.97 -14.09 -1.93
C LEU A 169 13.36 -14.30 -0.46
N ARG A 170 14.60 -14.05 -0.08
CA ARG A 170 15.04 -14.09 1.34
C ARG A 170 14.39 -13.02 2.21
N ARG A 171 13.98 -11.89 1.62
CA ARG A 171 13.32 -10.78 2.33
C ARG A 171 11.84 -11.04 2.59
N ILE A 172 11.24 -12.00 1.89
CA ILE A 172 9.87 -12.44 2.13
C ILE A 172 9.87 -13.44 3.28
N GLY A 173 9.42 -13.00 4.45
CA GLY A 173 9.44 -13.81 5.69
C GLY A 173 8.53 -15.03 5.64
N TYR A 174 7.38 -14.93 4.96
CA TYR A 174 6.41 -16.00 4.88
C TYR A 174 6.10 -16.36 3.43
N LYS A 175 6.16 -17.65 3.11
CA LYS A 175 5.81 -18.21 1.81
C LYS A 175 4.75 -19.27 2.02
N ILE A 176 3.55 -19.03 1.50
CA ILE A 176 2.40 -19.91 1.68
C ILE A 176 2.01 -20.46 0.31
N HIS A 177 2.01 -21.78 0.19
CA HIS A 177 1.51 -22.47 -0.98
C HIS A 177 0.04 -22.83 -0.79
N PHE A 178 -0.78 -22.54 -1.79
CA PHE A 178 -2.18 -22.93 -1.82
C PHE A 178 -2.38 -24.01 -2.87
N ASP A 179 -2.69 -25.20 -2.43
CA ASP A 179 -3.08 -26.31 -3.29
C ASP A 179 -4.54 -26.16 -3.77
N HIS A 180 -4.90 -26.95 -4.75
CA HIS A 180 -6.29 -27.08 -5.14
C HIS A 180 -7.08 -27.75 -4.01
N LEU A 181 -8.24 -27.21 -3.70
CA LEU A 181 -9.16 -27.84 -2.76
C LEU A 181 -9.61 -29.19 -3.32
N THR A 182 -9.60 -30.20 -2.46
CA THR A 182 -10.21 -31.49 -2.79
C THR A 182 -11.74 -31.36 -2.80
N PRO A 183 -12.47 -32.26 -3.49
CA PRO A 183 -13.94 -32.22 -3.49
C PRO A 183 -14.57 -32.25 -2.08
N LEU A 184 -13.90 -32.91 -1.10
CA LEU A 184 -14.34 -32.96 0.30
C LEU A 184 -14.12 -31.67 1.09
N GLU A 185 -13.24 -30.80 0.64
CA GLU A 185 -12.99 -29.48 1.26
C GLU A 185 -13.89 -28.38 0.66
N TYR A 186 -14.70 -28.74 -0.34
CA TYR A 186 -15.63 -27.82 -1.02
C TYR A 186 -17.04 -27.85 -0.40
N GLU A 187 -17.34 -28.84 0.46
CA GLU A 187 -18.59 -28.96 1.23
C GLU A 187 -18.46 -28.27 2.61
#